data_6eb4cec66ccf500dfd0e60d139a6b54e
#
_entry.id   6eb4cec66ccf500dfd0e60d139a6b54e
#
_cell.length_a   1.000
_cell.length_b   1.000
_cell.length_c   1.000
_cell.angle_alpha   90.00
_cell.angle_beta   90.00
_cell.angle_gamma   90.00
#
_symmetry.space_group_name_H-M   'P 1'
#
loop_
_entity.id
_entity.type
_entity.pdbx_description
1 polymer ?
#
loop_
_entity_poly.entity_id
_entity_poly.type
_entity_poly.pdbx_seq_one_letter_code
_entity_poly.pdbx_strand_id
1 'polypeptide(L)'
;MSIRKIRPSLECLEGRLTPAGDVTAVISSGDLLVTGDSAANSIRVVQQANNNIVLTGLNGTTINGQASVVLNARLIKAEFDLGAGNDSVEIRNLRVSNDLNIWAGDGNDTVLLTGAQVGGVLDVQGQLGA
;
A
#
# COMPACT_ATOMS: atom_id res chain seq x y z
N MET A 1 2.19 29.08 29.47
CA MET A 1 2.13 28.35 29.31
C MET A 1 1.88 27.98 28.91
N SER A 2 2.27 28.48 28.83
CA SER A 2 2.33 27.79 28.49
C SER A 2 2.04 27.47 27.84
N ILE A 3 2.57 27.81 27.73
CA ILE A 3 2.53 27.16 27.26
C ILE A 3 2.24 26.85 26.73
N ARG A 4 2.49 27.02 26.59
CA ARG A 4 2.49 26.32 26.19
C ARG A 4 2.08 25.84 25.69
N LYS A 5 2.37 26.22 25.63
CA LYS A 5 2.21 25.46 25.31
C LYS A 5 1.75 24.89 24.77
N ILE A 6 2.17 25.44 24.72
CA ILE A 6 2.00 24.59 24.42
C ILE A 6 1.51 24.17 23.79
N ARG A 7 1.78 24.29 23.48
CA ARG A 7 1.67 23.54 23.10
C ARG A 7 1.27 22.95 22.48
N PRO A 8 1.57 23.38 22.47
CA PRO A 8 1.43 22.47 22.02
C PRO A 8 0.99 21.90 21.39
N SER A 9 1.41 21.98 21.29
CA SER A 9 1.32 20.99 20.95
C SER A 9 0.84 20.51 20.34
N LEU A 10 1.31 20.72 20.12
CA LEU A 10 1.19 19.84 19.73
C LEU A 10 0.83 19.33 19.17
N GLU A 11 1.20 19.41 19.13
CA GLU A 11 1.15 18.52 18.83
C GLU A 11 0.90 17.90 18.33
N CYS A 12 1.33 18.15 18.38
CA CYS A 12 1.38 17.23 18.14
C CYS A 12 1.26 16.70 17.81
N LEU A 13 1.65 16.86 17.69
CA LEU A 13 1.74 16.11 17.62
C LEU A 13 1.58 15.71 17.25
N GLU A 14 1.85 15.82 17.12
CA GLU A 14 1.90 15.22 16.95
C GLU A 14 2.11 14.98 16.59
N GLY A 15 2.51 15.14 16.60
CA GLY A 15 3.04 14.64 16.43
C GLY A 15 3.45 14.49 16.14
N ARG A 16 4.31 15.03 16.22
CA ARG A 16 4.93 14.78 15.94
C ARG A 16 5.25 13.78 15.43
N LEU A 17 5.53 13.60 15.55
CA LEU A 17 5.32 12.35 14.88
C LEU A 17 5.70 12.37 13.43
N THR A 18 6.39 11.31 12.99
CA THR A 18 6.56 11.08 11.57
C THR A 18 5.30 10.38 11.07
N PRO A 19 4.48 11.00 10.25
CA PRO A 19 3.29 10.32 9.75
C PRO A 19 3.67 9.17 8.86
N ALA A 20 2.94 8.08 8.95
CA ALA A 20 2.95 7.04 7.94
C ALA A 20 2.28 7.59 6.69
N GLY A 21 2.55 7.01 5.55
CA GLY A 21 2.08 7.57 4.31
C GLY A 21 0.63 7.28 3.99
N ASP A 22 0.19 7.85 2.90
CA ASP A 22 -1.11 7.57 2.31
C ASP A 22 -0.90 6.89 0.98
N VAL A 23 -1.61 5.80 0.77
CA VAL A 23 -1.55 5.00 -0.44
C VAL A 23 -2.84 5.23 -1.21
N THR A 24 -2.72 5.42 -2.51
CA THR A 24 -3.87 5.60 -3.39
C THR A 24 -4.14 4.28 -4.10
N ALA A 25 -5.39 3.82 -4.05
CA ALA A 25 -5.80 2.60 -4.72
C ALA A 25 -7.03 2.88 -5.57
N VAL A 26 -6.92 2.59 -6.87
CA VAL A 26 -8.03 2.79 -7.81
C VAL A 26 -8.10 1.61 -8.75
N ILE A 27 -9.31 1.35 -9.27
CA ILE A 27 -9.52 0.37 -10.32
C ILE A 27 -10.10 1.07 -11.52
N SER A 28 -9.48 0.84 -12.66
CA SER A 28 -9.92 1.42 -13.92
C SER A 28 -9.85 0.34 -15.00
N SER A 29 -10.99 0.02 -15.60
CA SER A 29 -11.08 -0.97 -16.69
C SER A 29 -10.42 -2.30 -16.34
N GLY A 30 -10.61 -2.75 -15.10
CA GLY A 30 -10.07 -4.02 -14.63
C GLY A 30 -8.62 -3.96 -14.16
N ASP A 31 -8.00 -2.79 -14.19
CA ASP A 31 -6.63 -2.62 -13.70
C ASP A 31 -6.65 -1.99 -12.31
N LEU A 32 -5.99 -2.66 -11.38
CA LEU A 32 -5.80 -2.12 -10.04
C LEU A 32 -4.47 -1.37 -10.02
N LEU A 33 -4.53 -0.11 -9.61
CA LEU A 33 -3.33 0.70 -9.46
C LEU A 33 -3.22 1.16 -8.02
N VAL A 34 -2.13 0.78 -7.38
CA VAL A 34 -1.82 1.14 -5.99
C VAL A 34 -0.54 1.94 -5.99
N THR A 35 -0.62 3.17 -5.50
CA THR A 35 0.51 4.10 -5.54
C THR A 35 0.80 4.59 -4.13
N GLY A 36 2.03 4.39 -3.68
CA GLY A 36 2.49 4.93 -2.40
C GLY A 36 3.08 6.32 -2.54
N ASP A 37 3.54 6.84 -1.43
CA ASP A 37 4.22 8.14 -1.41
C ASP A 37 5.66 7.95 -0.94
N SER A 38 6.32 9.03 -0.50
CA SER A 38 7.71 8.95 -0.07
C SER A 38 7.88 8.50 1.37
N ALA A 39 6.81 8.32 2.11
CA ALA A 39 6.88 7.80 3.47
C ALA A 39 6.91 6.27 3.44
N ALA A 40 7.22 5.67 4.57
CA ALA A 40 7.14 4.22 4.69
C ALA A 40 5.68 3.80 4.67
N ASN A 41 5.32 2.99 3.69
CA ASN A 41 3.96 2.50 3.52
C ASN A 41 3.90 1.02 3.89
N SER A 42 2.87 0.65 4.65
CA SER A 42 2.68 -0.74 5.02
C SER A 42 1.24 -1.11 4.74
N ILE A 43 1.02 -2.04 3.83
CA ILE A 43 -0.32 -2.38 3.38
C ILE A 43 -0.50 -3.88 3.30
N ARG A 44 -1.76 -4.29 3.46
CA ARG A 44 -2.19 -5.66 3.23
C ARG A 44 -3.31 -5.65 2.20
N VAL A 45 -3.21 -6.52 1.23
CA VAL A 45 -4.20 -6.66 0.17
C VAL A 45 -4.68 -8.10 0.17
N VAL A 46 -5.99 -8.31 0.34
CA VAL A 46 -6.58 -9.65 0.36
C VAL A 46 -7.76 -9.66 -0.59
N GLN A 47 -7.76 -10.58 -1.54
CA GLN A 47 -8.93 -10.77 -2.39
C GLN A 47 -9.74 -11.94 -1.87
N GLN A 48 -11.03 -11.69 -1.68
CA GLN A 48 -11.97 -12.69 -1.20
C GLN A 48 -12.59 -13.46 -2.37
N ALA A 49 -13.29 -14.53 -2.05
CA ALA A 49 -13.88 -15.39 -3.09
C ALA A 49 -14.90 -14.65 -3.95
N ASN A 50 -15.57 -13.63 -3.40
CA ASN A 50 -16.56 -12.83 -4.12
C ASN A 50 -15.94 -11.67 -4.91
N ASN A 51 -14.63 -11.69 -5.12
CA ASN A 51 -13.86 -10.66 -5.81
C ASN A 51 -13.75 -9.35 -5.05
N ASN A 52 -14.13 -9.29 -3.79
CA ASN A 52 -13.83 -8.14 -2.96
C ASN A 52 -12.34 -8.12 -2.66
N ILE A 53 -11.74 -6.95 -2.89
CA ILE A 53 -10.33 -6.73 -2.62
C ILE A 53 -10.27 -5.78 -1.43
N VAL A 54 -9.78 -6.29 -0.32
CA VAL A 54 -9.69 -5.52 0.92
C VAL A 54 -8.26 -5.02 1.05
N LEU A 55 -8.11 -3.70 1.04
CA LEU A 55 -6.81 -3.07 1.24
C LEU A 55 -6.83 -2.42 2.61
N THR A 56 -5.86 -2.78 3.42
CA THR A 56 -5.76 -2.30 4.80
C THR A 56 -4.42 -1.64 5.01
N GLY A 57 -4.44 -0.42 5.53
CA GLY A 57 -3.22 0.25 5.95
C GLY A 57 -2.78 -0.27 7.31
N LEU A 58 -1.49 -0.50 7.46
CA LEU A 58 -0.87 -1.00 8.67
C LEU A 58 0.07 0.06 9.22
N ASN A 59 0.31 0.03 10.51
CA ASN A 59 1.27 0.92 11.16
C ASN A 59 1.00 2.40 10.87
N GLY A 60 -0.29 2.78 10.82
CA GLY A 60 -0.68 4.16 10.57
C GLY A 60 -0.80 4.56 9.11
N THR A 61 -0.47 3.66 8.19
CA THR A 61 -0.66 3.92 6.76
C THR A 61 -2.15 3.98 6.45
N THR A 62 -2.55 4.93 5.61
CA THR A 62 -3.93 5.01 5.15
C THR A 62 -4.02 4.66 3.68
N ILE A 63 -5.21 4.29 3.24
CA ILE A 63 -5.50 3.99 1.84
C ILE A 63 -6.64 4.89 1.41
N ASN A 64 -6.38 5.75 0.45
CA ASN A 64 -7.34 6.78 0.03
C ASN A 64 -7.81 7.60 1.23
N GLY A 65 -6.92 7.86 2.19
CA GLY A 65 -7.23 8.60 3.40
C GLY A 65 -7.98 7.82 4.46
N GLN A 66 -8.15 6.52 4.29
CA GLN A 66 -8.92 5.68 5.22
C GLN A 66 -8.04 4.54 5.73
N ALA A 67 -8.44 3.98 6.86
CA ALA A 67 -7.71 2.84 7.43
C ALA A 67 -7.82 1.61 6.55
N SER A 68 -8.93 1.46 5.83
CA SER A 68 -9.17 0.31 4.98
C SER A 68 -10.19 0.68 3.92
N VAL A 69 -10.04 0.09 2.73
CA VAL A 69 -11.01 0.25 1.65
C VAL A 69 -11.32 -1.13 1.07
N VAL A 70 -12.51 -1.26 0.48
CA VAL A 70 -12.92 -2.47 -0.20
C VAL A 70 -13.27 -2.10 -1.64
N LEU A 71 -12.60 -2.75 -2.59
CA LEU A 71 -12.88 -2.60 -4.00
C LEU A 71 -13.36 -3.96 -4.52
N ASN A 72 -14.21 -3.96 -5.55
CA ASN A 72 -14.73 -5.21 -6.09
C ASN A 72 -14.48 -5.23 -7.59
N ALA A 73 -13.70 -6.21 -8.04
CA ALA A 73 -13.44 -6.37 -9.47
C ALA A 73 -12.78 -7.71 -9.74
N ARG A 74 -12.98 -8.17 -10.97
CA ARG A 74 -12.11 -9.17 -11.56
C ARG A 74 -10.97 -8.41 -12.21
N LEU A 75 -9.76 -8.68 -11.75
CA LEU A 75 -8.61 -7.91 -12.18
C LEU A 75 -8.01 -8.50 -13.45
N ILE A 76 -7.74 -7.63 -14.40
CA ILE A 76 -6.95 -7.97 -15.57
C ILE A 76 -5.48 -7.79 -15.22
N LYS A 77 -5.15 -6.67 -14.59
CA LYS A 77 -3.77 -6.35 -14.24
C LYS A 77 -3.76 -5.66 -12.88
N ALA A 78 -2.65 -5.76 -12.18
CA ALA A 78 -2.45 -5.02 -10.95
C ALA A 78 -1.04 -4.46 -10.94
N GLU A 79 -0.93 -3.20 -10.52
CA GLU A 79 0.35 -2.52 -10.39
C GLU A 79 0.45 -1.91 -9.01
N PHE A 80 1.57 -2.15 -8.36
CA PHE A 80 1.90 -1.56 -7.07
C PHE A 80 3.18 -0.77 -7.24
N ASP A 81 3.09 0.54 -7.05
CA ASP A 81 4.25 1.43 -7.11
C ASP A 81 4.34 2.12 -5.76
N LEU A 82 5.26 1.65 -4.93
CA LEU A 82 5.27 2.05 -3.52
C LEU A 82 6.10 3.29 -3.25
N GLY A 83 6.98 3.65 -4.17
CA GLY A 83 7.77 4.87 -4.03
C GLY A 83 8.96 4.69 -3.11
N ALA A 84 9.46 5.80 -2.59
CA ALA A 84 10.60 5.79 -1.67
C ALA A 84 10.12 5.41 -0.27
N GLY A 85 11.06 5.13 0.61
CA GLY A 85 10.78 4.75 1.98
C GLY A 85 10.87 3.24 2.17
N ASN A 86 10.80 2.79 3.40
CA ASN A 86 10.83 1.37 3.71
C ASN A 86 9.39 0.84 3.68
N ASP A 87 9.03 0.26 2.57
CA ASP A 87 7.66 -0.13 2.31
C ASP A 87 7.47 -1.62 2.54
N SER A 88 6.25 -1.99 2.93
CA SER A 88 5.89 -3.39 3.16
C SER A 88 4.54 -3.65 2.52
N VAL A 89 4.45 -4.66 1.69
CA VAL A 89 3.19 -5.07 1.10
C VAL A 89 3.00 -6.56 1.27
N GLU A 90 1.84 -6.94 1.79
CA GLU A 90 1.42 -8.32 1.90
C GLU A 90 0.21 -8.51 1.02
N ILE A 91 0.31 -9.43 0.06
CA ILE A 91 -0.76 -9.70 -0.90
C ILE A 91 -1.18 -11.14 -0.73
N ARG A 92 -2.47 -11.36 -0.48
CA ARG A 92 -3.02 -12.69 -0.28
C ARG A 92 -4.14 -12.96 -1.26
N ASN A 93 -4.06 -14.08 -1.93
CA ASN A 93 -5.13 -14.63 -2.77
C ASN A 93 -5.54 -13.69 -3.91
N LEU A 94 -4.66 -12.79 -4.32
CA LEU A 94 -4.95 -11.88 -5.42
C LEU A 94 -4.94 -12.65 -6.74
N ARG A 95 -5.97 -12.42 -7.53
CA ARG A 95 -6.11 -13.09 -8.82
C ARG A 95 -6.14 -12.05 -9.93
N VAL A 96 -5.19 -12.15 -10.85
CA VAL A 96 -5.12 -11.28 -12.03
C VAL A 96 -5.02 -12.17 -13.27
N SER A 97 -5.75 -11.83 -14.31
CA SER A 97 -5.75 -12.64 -15.53
C SER A 97 -4.53 -12.38 -16.38
N ASN A 98 -3.91 -11.22 -16.27
CA ASN A 98 -2.68 -10.88 -16.99
C ASN A 98 -1.55 -10.67 -16.01
N ASP A 99 -1.05 -9.46 -15.86
CA ASP A 99 0.23 -9.20 -15.21
C ASP A 99 0.04 -8.62 -13.81
N LEU A 100 0.92 -9.01 -12.91
CA LEU A 100 1.07 -8.39 -11.60
C LEU A 100 2.46 -7.79 -11.52
N ASN A 101 2.53 -6.47 -11.39
CA ASN A 101 3.78 -5.74 -11.28
C ASN A 101 3.86 -5.07 -9.92
N ILE A 102 4.98 -5.25 -9.22
CA ILE A 102 5.21 -4.64 -7.93
C ILE A 102 6.56 -3.94 -8.00
N TRP A 103 6.53 -2.62 -7.90
CA TRP A 103 7.75 -1.80 -7.85
C TRP A 103 7.84 -1.23 -6.45
N ALA A 104 8.74 -1.81 -5.67
CA ALA A 104 8.87 -1.41 -4.27
C ALA A 104 9.60 -0.09 -4.11
N GLY A 105 10.45 0.25 -5.08
CA GLY A 105 11.15 1.54 -5.05
C GLY A 105 12.37 1.53 -4.16
N ASP A 106 12.80 2.73 -3.78
CA ASP A 106 14.01 2.89 -2.96
C ASP A 106 13.71 2.55 -1.50
N GLY A 107 14.70 2.02 -0.82
CA GLY A 107 14.61 1.70 0.60
C GLY A 107 14.66 0.21 0.87
N ASN A 108 14.46 -0.16 2.11
CA ASN A 108 14.42 -1.56 2.53
C ASN A 108 12.98 -2.03 2.51
N ASP A 109 12.61 -2.68 1.42
CA ASP A 109 11.23 -3.02 1.16
C ASP A 109 10.98 -4.51 1.39
N THR A 110 9.75 -4.84 1.76
CA THR A 110 9.32 -6.20 1.96
C THR A 110 8.09 -6.48 1.12
N VAL A 111 8.14 -7.54 0.34
CA VAL A 111 7.00 -7.97 -0.48
C VAL A 111 6.72 -9.43 -0.14
N LEU A 112 5.49 -9.70 0.30
CA LEU A 112 5.07 -11.06 0.62
C LEU A 112 3.84 -11.41 -0.20
N LEU A 113 3.96 -12.45 -1.01
CA LEU A 113 2.87 -12.95 -1.83
C LEU A 113 2.46 -14.32 -1.35
N THR A 114 1.17 -14.51 -1.08
CA THR A 114 0.63 -15.79 -0.64
C THR A 114 -0.62 -16.11 -1.45
N GLY A 115 -0.61 -17.23 -2.16
CA GLY A 115 -1.79 -17.66 -2.91
C GLY A 115 -2.16 -16.79 -4.09
N ALA A 116 -1.24 -15.97 -4.57
CA ALA A 116 -1.51 -15.12 -5.72
C ALA A 116 -1.58 -15.97 -6.99
N GLN A 117 -2.52 -15.62 -7.87
CA GLN A 117 -2.67 -16.29 -9.16
C GLN A 117 -2.52 -15.25 -10.26
N VAL A 118 -1.50 -15.43 -11.08
CA VAL A 118 -1.14 -14.49 -12.13
C VAL A 118 -1.13 -15.24 -13.45
N GLY A 119 -2.02 -14.85 -14.36
CA GLY A 119 -2.12 -15.52 -15.65
C GLY A 119 -1.00 -15.17 -16.61
N GLY A 120 -0.42 -14.00 -16.46
CA GLY A 120 0.67 -13.52 -17.29
C GLY A 120 1.98 -13.48 -16.53
N VAL A 121 2.58 -12.30 -16.48
CA VAL A 121 3.91 -12.12 -15.88
C VAL A 121 3.78 -11.60 -14.46
N LEU A 122 4.52 -12.20 -13.55
CA LEU A 122 4.72 -11.65 -12.21
C LEU A 122 6.08 -10.97 -12.19
N ASP A 123 6.09 -9.67 -11.99
CA ASP A 123 7.31 -8.89 -11.97
C ASP A 123 7.38 -8.13 -10.64
N VAL A 124 8.37 -8.44 -9.83
CA VAL A 124 8.60 -7.79 -8.55
C VAL A 124 9.96 -7.15 -8.60
N GLN A 125 9.99 -5.82 -8.48
CA GLN A 125 11.23 -5.07 -8.56
C GLN A 125 11.38 -4.18 -7.34
N GLY A 126 12.55 -4.20 -6.77
CA GLY A 126 12.95 -3.26 -5.73
C GLY A 126 14.23 -2.57 -6.17
N GLN A 127 14.42 -1.38 -5.66
CA GLN A 127 15.71 -0.72 -5.80
C GLN A 127 16.64 -1.28 -4.73
N LEU A 128 17.92 -0.98 -4.86
CA LEU A 128 18.88 -1.41 -3.88
C LEU A 128 18.55 -0.72 -2.55
N GLY A 129 18.34 -1.55 -1.54
CA GLY A 129 18.17 -1.02 -0.19
C GLY A 129 19.47 -0.50 0.37
N ALA A 130 19.33 0.22 1.44
CA ALA A 130 20.50 0.75 2.13
C ALA A 130 21.27 -0.35 2.84
#